data_c8d462105cbc3451b3de583e90760e04
#
_entry.id   c8d462105cbc3451b3de583e90760e04
#
_cell.length_a   1.000
_cell.length_b   1.000
_cell.length_c   1.000
_cell.angle_alpha   90.00
_cell.angle_beta   90.00
_cell.angle_gamma   90.00
#
_symmetry.space_group_name_H-M   'P 1'
#
loop_
_entity.id
_entity.type
_entity.pdbx_description
1 polymer ?
#
loop_
_entity_poly.entity_id
_entity_poly.type
_entity_poly.pdbx_seq_one_letter_code
_entity_poly.pdbx_strand_id
1 'polypeptide(L)'
;MVADSPPAPRSIGLRRFWLRVHQWIGLGLFVLLAPLAATGSLSALRPAVEAVMHPERRPATAAPAMPSFGAYQTTARAAFGPGATLTALSLKPGEAVIATGQIRPSLDENAPGERGPPMRLTAWIDPGTARLLATERTHGRGDGFMAKAHQLHETLMLDRAGRRLIGVLGAFMLVQALIGLILWWPRVSALWFGLHWRRSGDPLTNLHYLFGFWTSIPLAFLALTGIGLAFPQVAKDAISQVAPVQPLRPPGRTLFASRLNADQAATLAMVGEQGARIVSLEEPTDSSPSWKFEVVGGGHPPVRLGVNDDTGAVRAIGEKRSSPGNVMQRTIKRLHSGDGEGRGWDLWRWIAIVTGFMPLLLALTGVVVFCVRQVRTA
;
A
#
# COMPACT_ATOMS: atom_id res chain seq x y z
N MET A 1 34.74 -23.24 57.34
CA MET A 1 34.95 -22.43 56.17
C MET A 1 33.85 -22.80 55.16
N VAL A 2 32.75 -22.06 55.20
CA VAL A 2 31.65 -22.25 54.23
C VAL A 2 32.03 -21.41 53.01
N ALA A 3 32.29 -22.10 51.89
CA ALA A 3 32.56 -21.43 50.63
C ALA A 3 31.27 -20.79 50.14
N ASP A 4 31.20 -19.46 50.15
CA ASP A 4 30.14 -18.68 49.51
C ASP A 4 30.10 -19.02 48.02
N SER A 5 29.00 -19.61 47.60
CA SER A 5 28.72 -19.85 46.18
C SER A 5 28.53 -18.50 45.48
N PRO A 6 29.22 -18.25 44.37
CA PRO A 6 29.08 -16.99 43.66
C PRO A 6 27.63 -16.75 43.25
N PRO A 7 27.08 -15.53 43.39
CA PRO A 7 25.71 -15.22 43.05
C PRO A 7 25.46 -15.52 41.55
N ALA A 8 24.36 -16.23 41.25
CA ALA A 8 23.97 -16.56 39.90
C ALA A 8 23.88 -15.28 39.05
N PRO A 9 24.46 -15.25 37.85
CA PRO A 9 24.56 -14.04 37.05
C PRO A 9 23.18 -13.46 36.74
N ARG A 10 22.94 -12.22 37.15
CA ARG A 10 21.68 -11.44 36.93
C ARG A 10 21.12 -11.54 35.50
N SER A 11 21.97 -11.86 34.52
CA SER A 11 21.63 -12.03 33.13
C SER A 11 20.67 -13.20 32.85
N ILE A 12 20.66 -14.27 33.66
CA ILE A 12 19.80 -15.44 33.47
C ILE A 12 18.35 -15.12 33.84
N GLY A 13 18.14 -14.37 34.92
CA GLY A 13 16.80 -13.93 35.36
C GLY A 13 16.12 -13.01 34.32
N LEU A 14 16.86 -12.05 33.82
CA LEU A 14 16.34 -11.08 32.81
C LEU A 14 15.97 -11.76 31.48
N ARG A 15 16.79 -12.71 31.00
CA ARG A 15 16.49 -13.45 29.77
C ARG A 15 15.25 -14.33 29.94
N ARG A 16 15.03 -14.97 31.09
CA ARG A 16 13.82 -15.73 31.40
C ARG A 16 12.58 -14.84 31.45
N PHE A 17 12.69 -13.64 32.01
CA PHE A 17 11.62 -12.66 31.99
C PHE A 17 11.21 -12.29 30.56
N TRP A 18 12.16 -11.87 29.72
CA TRP A 18 11.87 -11.52 28.32
C TRP A 18 11.32 -12.69 27.50
N LEU A 19 11.77 -13.91 27.78
CA LEU A 19 11.22 -15.12 27.14
C LEU A 19 9.74 -15.30 27.51
N ARG A 20 9.37 -15.11 28.77
CA ARG A 20 7.96 -15.18 29.20
C ARG A 20 7.12 -14.08 28.54
N VAL A 21 7.62 -12.86 28.53
CA VAL A 21 6.95 -11.73 27.85
C VAL A 21 6.73 -12.04 26.38
N HIS A 22 7.75 -12.53 25.68
CA HIS A 22 7.67 -12.94 24.27
C HIS A 22 6.62 -14.03 24.04
N GLN A 23 6.60 -15.04 24.89
CA GLN A 23 5.63 -16.15 24.81
C GLN A 23 4.18 -15.67 25.02
N TRP A 24 3.93 -14.85 26.07
CA TRP A 24 2.58 -14.36 26.36
C TRP A 24 2.08 -13.37 25.32
N ILE A 25 2.91 -12.45 24.86
CA ILE A 25 2.54 -11.54 23.76
C ILE A 25 2.28 -12.36 22.50
N GLY A 26 3.16 -13.30 22.13
CA GLY A 26 3.00 -14.14 20.96
C GLY A 26 1.71 -14.99 20.98
N LEU A 27 1.39 -15.57 22.13
CA LEU A 27 0.16 -16.34 22.31
C LEU A 27 -1.09 -15.46 22.22
N GLY A 28 -1.07 -14.29 22.89
CA GLY A 28 -2.19 -13.34 22.85
C GLY A 28 -2.45 -12.74 21.46
N LEU A 29 -1.38 -12.52 20.69
CA LEU A 29 -1.48 -12.00 19.33
C LEU A 29 -1.88 -13.05 18.29
N PHE A 30 -1.67 -14.35 18.57
CA PHE A 30 -1.83 -15.43 17.58
C PHE A 30 -3.16 -15.38 16.82
N VAL A 31 -4.28 -15.26 17.53
CA VAL A 31 -5.62 -15.31 16.94
C VAL A 31 -5.87 -14.12 16.00
N LEU A 32 -5.39 -12.92 16.37
CA LEU A 32 -5.62 -11.69 15.59
C LEU A 32 -4.59 -11.50 14.48
N LEU A 33 -3.36 -11.97 14.69
CA LEU A 33 -2.30 -11.80 13.70
C LEU A 33 -2.45 -12.71 12.48
N ALA A 34 -3.03 -13.89 12.61
CA ALA A 34 -3.21 -14.79 11.48
C ALA A 34 -4.03 -14.15 10.35
N PRO A 35 -5.24 -13.63 10.59
CA PRO A 35 -6.01 -12.95 9.54
C PRO A 35 -5.34 -11.64 9.08
N LEU A 36 -4.66 -10.90 9.97
CA LEU A 36 -3.96 -9.67 9.59
C LEU A 36 -2.75 -9.95 8.69
N ALA A 37 -1.95 -10.96 9.01
CA ALA A 37 -0.82 -11.38 8.20
C ALA A 37 -1.29 -11.84 6.80
N ALA A 38 -2.31 -12.68 6.75
CA ALA A 38 -2.87 -13.17 5.50
C ALA A 38 -3.41 -12.03 4.62
N THR A 39 -4.24 -11.14 5.19
CA THR A 39 -4.87 -10.04 4.43
C THR A 39 -3.90 -8.93 4.04
N GLY A 40 -2.87 -8.68 4.85
CA GLY A 40 -1.79 -7.75 4.52
C GLY A 40 -0.98 -8.23 3.31
N SER A 41 -0.53 -9.48 3.34
CA SER A 41 0.21 -10.09 2.23
C SER A 41 -0.65 -10.21 0.97
N LEU A 42 -1.93 -10.55 1.12
CA LEU A 42 -2.89 -10.59 0.02
C LEU A 42 -3.07 -9.19 -0.60
N SER A 43 -3.09 -8.13 0.22
CA SER A 43 -3.18 -6.75 -0.26
C SER A 43 -1.96 -6.34 -1.08
N ALA A 44 -0.76 -6.80 -0.71
CA ALA A 44 0.46 -6.58 -1.49
C ALA A 44 0.49 -7.38 -2.81
N LEU A 45 -0.23 -8.52 -2.86
CA LEU A 45 -0.42 -9.35 -4.06
C LEU A 45 -1.63 -8.91 -4.91
N ARG A 46 -2.28 -7.81 -4.56
CA ARG A 46 -3.51 -7.33 -5.24
C ARG A 46 -3.45 -7.41 -6.75
N PRO A 47 -2.41 -6.91 -7.48
CA PRO A 47 -2.40 -6.95 -8.94
C PRO A 47 -2.46 -8.38 -9.50
N ALA A 48 -1.76 -9.33 -8.86
CA ALA A 48 -1.77 -10.73 -9.28
C ALA A 48 -3.13 -11.39 -9.00
N VAL A 49 -3.71 -11.12 -7.83
CA VAL A 49 -5.02 -11.66 -7.44
C VAL A 49 -6.12 -11.11 -8.35
N GLU A 50 -6.15 -9.81 -8.59
CA GLU A 50 -7.12 -9.18 -9.50
C GLU A 50 -6.98 -9.71 -10.93
N ALA A 51 -5.76 -9.94 -11.41
CA ALA A 51 -5.52 -10.53 -12.72
C ALA A 51 -6.06 -11.97 -12.87
N VAL A 52 -6.12 -12.73 -11.76
CA VAL A 52 -6.71 -14.08 -11.75
C VAL A 52 -8.22 -14.02 -11.58
N MET A 53 -8.72 -13.14 -10.71
CA MET A 53 -10.15 -13.01 -10.42
C MET A 53 -10.93 -12.31 -11.53
N HIS A 54 -10.28 -11.45 -12.30
CA HIS A 54 -10.87 -10.60 -13.33
C HIS A 54 -10.12 -10.74 -14.65
N PRO A 55 -10.11 -11.93 -15.27
CA PRO A 55 -9.44 -12.15 -16.55
C PRO A 55 -10.02 -11.29 -17.68
N GLU A 56 -11.29 -10.89 -17.58
CA GLU A 56 -11.98 -9.99 -18.52
C GLU A 56 -11.38 -8.58 -18.57
N ARG A 57 -10.63 -8.16 -17.54
CA ARG A 57 -9.94 -6.86 -17.49
C ARG A 57 -8.63 -6.84 -18.26
N ARG A 58 -8.17 -7.99 -18.77
CA ARG A 58 -6.92 -8.08 -19.53
C ARG A 58 -7.13 -7.54 -20.94
N PRO A 59 -6.16 -6.75 -21.46
CA PRO A 59 -6.25 -6.27 -22.83
C PRO A 59 -6.25 -7.45 -23.81
N ALA A 60 -7.10 -7.38 -24.80
CA ALA A 60 -7.18 -8.38 -25.87
C ALA A 60 -6.12 -8.14 -26.96
N THR A 61 -5.62 -6.90 -27.05
CA THR A 61 -4.64 -6.48 -28.05
C THR A 61 -3.36 -5.99 -27.41
N ALA A 62 -2.21 -6.50 -27.88
CA ALA A 62 -0.92 -5.88 -27.65
C ALA A 62 -0.81 -4.67 -28.59
N ALA A 63 -1.10 -3.48 -28.10
CA ALA A 63 -1.35 -2.31 -28.91
C ALA A 63 -0.17 -1.81 -29.73
N PRO A 64 -0.20 -1.85 -31.06
CA PRO A 64 0.70 -1.05 -31.89
C PRO A 64 0.10 0.29 -32.33
N ALA A 65 -1.21 0.44 -32.39
CA ALA A 65 -1.87 1.70 -32.73
C ALA A 65 -2.79 2.11 -31.57
N MET A 66 -2.43 3.18 -30.85
CA MET A 66 -3.30 3.73 -29.82
C MET A 66 -4.44 4.53 -30.49
N PRO A 67 -5.70 4.18 -30.18
CA PRO A 67 -6.82 5.08 -30.46
C PRO A 67 -6.60 6.46 -29.86
N SER A 68 -7.36 7.46 -30.30
CA SER A 68 -7.30 8.79 -29.71
C SER A 68 -7.72 8.78 -28.24
N PHE A 69 -7.23 9.72 -27.43
CA PHE A 69 -7.68 9.91 -26.05
C PHE A 69 -9.19 10.14 -25.98
N GLY A 70 -9.73 10.86 -26.98
CA GLY A 70 -11.16 11.08 -27.13
C GLY A 70 -11.97 9.78 -27.31
N ALA A 71 -11.41 8.76 -27.96
CA ALA A 71 -12.07 7.46 -28.09
C ALA A 71 -12.17 6.76 -26.72
N TYR A 72 -11.11 6.77 -25.92
CA TYR A 72 -11.16 6.23 -24.54
C TYR A 72 -12.13 7.00 -23.65
N GLN A 73 -12.13 8.35 -23.76
CA GLN A 73 -13.08 9.18 -23.01
C GLN A 73 -14.53 8.89 -23.39
N THR A 74 -14.81 8.75 -24.68
CA THR A 74 -16.16 8.43 -25.19
C THR A 74 -16.64 7.10 -24.64
N THR A 75 -15.80 6.06 -24.72
CA THR A 75 -16.11 4.72 -24.18
C THR A 75 -16.33 4.78 -22.66
N ALA A 76 -15.45 5.47 -21.93
CA ALA A 76 -15.57 5.61 -20.47
C ALA A 76 -16.86 6.35 -20.07
N ARG A 77 -17.17 7.48 -20.71
CA ARG A 77 -18.38 8.25 -20.42
C ARG A 77 -19.66 7.48 -20.74
N ALA A 78 -19.68 6.73 -21.84
CA ALA A 78 -20.79 5.84 -22.19
C ALA A 78 -21.00 4.74 -21.12
N ALA A 79 -19.89 4.16 -20.63
CA ALA A 79 -19.92 3.11 -19.60
C ALA A 79 -20.34 3.63 -18.21
N PHE A 80 -19.99 4.85 -17.88
CA PHE A 80 -20.33 5.47 -16.60
C PHE A 80 -21.79 5.92 -16.53
N GLY A 81 -22.35 6.34 -17.65
CA GLY A 81 -23.73 6.81 -17.75
C GLY A 81 -23.90 8.29 -17.35
N PRO A 82 -25.17 8.77 -17.37
CA PRO A 82 -25.49 10.17 -17.11
C PRO A 82 -25.16 10.56 -15.66
N GLY A 83 -24.77 11.83 -15.46
CA GLY A 83 -24.41 12.39 -14.16
C GLY A 83 -23.03 12.00 -13.65
N ALA A 84 -22.32 11.12 -14.35
CA ALA A 84 -20.96 10.77 -14.04
C ALA A 84 -19.96 11.74 -14.68
N THR A 85 -18.89 12.05 -13.94
CA THR A 85 -17.78 12.84 -14.44
C THR A 85 -16.55 11.95 -14.55
N LEU A 86 -15.92 11.92 -15.72
CA LEU A 86 -14.59 11.32 -15.91
C LEU A 86 -13.57 12.22 -15.21
N THR A 87 -12.58 11.62 -14.57
CA THR A 87 -11.54 12.36 -13.82
C THR A 87 -10.15 12.13 -14.38
N ALA A 88 -9.85 10.89 -14.77
CA ALA A 88 -8.52 10.55 -15.27
C ALA A 88 -8.53 9.29 -16.15
N LEU A 89 -7.50 9.20 -17.00
CA LEU A 89 -7.12 8.00 -17.75
C LEU A 89 -5.71 7.58 -17.33
N SER A 90 -5.48 6.30 -17.11
CA SER A 90 -4.16 5.70 -16.89
C SER A 90 -3.84 4.72 -18.02
N LEU A 91 -2.68 4.92 -18.66
CA LEU A 91 -2.26 4.22 -19.87
C LEU A 91 -0.91 3.54 -19.64
N LYS A 92 -0.90 2.48 -18.86
CA LYS A 92 0.34 1.72 -18.64
C LYS A 92 0.60 0.74 -19.76
N PRO A 93 1.86 0.61 -20.23
CA PRO A 93 2.20 -0.34 -21.28
C PRO A 93 1.85 -1.79 -20.89
N GLY A 94 1.19 -2.51 -21.79
CA GLY A 94 0.80 -3.89 -21.58
C GLY A 94 -0.41 -4.11 -20.65
N GLU A 95 -1.00 -3.03 -20.13
CA GLU A 95 -2.20 -3.07 -19.31
C GLU A 95 -3.41 -2.47 -20.07
N ALA A 96 -4.62 -2.78 -19.60
CA ALA A 96 -5.82 -2.08 -20.05
C ALA A 96 -5.74 -0.60 -19.68
N VAL A 97 -6.31 0.26 -20.52
CA VAL A 97 -6.51 1.68 -20.15
C VAL A 97 -7.55 1.75 -19.05
N ILE A 98 -7.19 2.33 -17.94
CA ILE A 98 -8.07 2.48 -16.78
C ILE A 98 -8.64 3.90 -16.77
N ALA A 99 -9.92 4.01 -17.02
CA ALA A 99 -10.65 5.26 -16.86
C ALA A 99 -11.27 5.33 -15.46
N THR A 100 -11.04 6.42 -14.75
CA THR A 100 -11.64 6.68 -13.45
C THR A 100 -12.60 7.84 -13.52
N GLY A 101 -13.73 7.69 -12.86
CA GLY A 101 -14.77 8.72 -12.78
C GLY A 101 -15.45 8.70 -11.42
N GLN A 102 -16.38 9.63 -11.24
CA GLN A 102 -17.18 9.72 -10.03
C GLN A 102 -18.60 10.23 -10.33
N ILE A 103 -19.56 9.71 -9.58
CA ILE A 103 -20.87 10.31 -9.41
C ILE A 103 -20.87 10.96 -8.03
N ARG A 104 -21.11 12.26 -7.98
CA ARG A 104 -21.29 12.98 -6.71
C ARG A 104 -22.77 13.01 -6.38
N PRO A 105 -23.14 12.85 -5.09
CA PRO A 105 -24.50 13.10 -4.65
C PRO A 105 -24.90 14.54 -5.03
N SER A 106 -26.15 14.74 -5.42
CA SER A 106 -26.67 16.08 -5.65
C SER A 106 -26.60 16.91 -4.36
N LEU A 107 -26.28 18.20 -4.48
CA LEU A 107 -26.27 19.12 -3.35
C LEU A 107 -27.71 19.61 -3.01
N ASP A 108 -28.72 19.02 -3.64
CA ASP A 108 -30.10 19.38 -3.40
C ASP A 108 -30.51 18.89 -2.01
N GLU A 109 -30.74 19.85 -1.09
CA GLU A 109 -31.09 19.57 0.31
C GLU A 109 -32.40 18.77 0.44
N ASN A 110 -33.21 18.72 -0.62
CA ASN A 110 -34.52 18.08 -0.67
C ASN A 110 -34.52 16.71 -1.38
N ALA A 111 -33.36 16.24 -1.92
CA ALA A 111 -33.30 14.93 -2.53
C ALA A 111 -33.19 13.83 -1.45
N PRO A 112 -34.21 13.01 -1.23
CA PRO A 112 -34.14 11.93 -0.26
C PRO A 112 -33.17 10.83 -0.76
N GLY A 113 -32.07 10.61 -0.05
CA GLY A 113 -31.23 9.42 -0.20
C GLY A 113 -29.79 9.60 -0.63
N GLU A 114 -29.33 10.78 -1.04
CA GLU A 114 -27.97 10.93 -1.63
C GLU A 114 -26.92 11.58 -0.71
N ARG A 115 -27.07 11.49 0.59
CA ARG A 115 -26.04 11.92 1.54
C ARG A 115 -25.02 10.81 1.74
N GLY A 116 -24.02 10.73 0.86
CA GLY A 116 -22.98 9.71 0.97
C GLY A 116 -21.65 10.15 0.33
N PRO A 117 -20.58 9.38 0.54
CA PRO A 117 -19.35 9.61 -0.21
C PRO A 117 -19.60 9.41 -1.70
N PRO A 118 -18.87 10.15 -2.58
CA PRO A 118 -19.04 10.01 -4.01
C PRO A 118 -18.83 8.56 -4.44
N MET A 119 -19.68 8.07 -5.35
CA MET A 119 -19.52 6.78 -5.98
C MET A 119 -18.34 6.88 -6.95
N ARG A 120 -17.36 6.01 -6.80
CA ARG A 120 -16.24 5.88 -7.74
C ARG A 120 -16.61 4.93 -8.86
N LEU A 121 -16.27 5.33 -10.08
CA LEU A 121 -16.46 4.56 -11.30
C LEU A 121 -15.09 4.19 -11.85
N THR A 122 -14.92 2.97 -12.29
CA THR A 122 -13.73 2.51 -12.99
C THR A 122 -14.14 1.73 -14.22
N ALA A 123 -13.54 2.04 -15.36
CA ALA A 123 -13.73 1.28 -16.60
C ALA A 123 -12.37 0.82 -17.10
N TRP A 124 -12.29 -0.45 -17.47
CA TRP A 124 -11.15 -1.05 -18.17
C TRP A 124 -11.45 -1.08 -19.65
N ILE A 125 -10.56 -0.52 -20.44
CA ILE A 125 -10.74 -0.31 -21.89
C ILE A 125 -9.56 -0.93 -22.61
N ASP A 126 -9.82 -1.64 -23.68
CA ASP A 126 -8.78 -2.26 -24.50
C ASP A 126 -7.91 -1.19 -25.18
N PRO A 127 -6.58 -1.23 -25.00
CA PRO A 127 -5.71 -0.15 -25.50
C PRO A 127 -5.64 -0.06 -27.02
N GLY A 128 -5.85 -1.17 -27.75
CA GLY A 128 -5.76 -1.18 -29.22
C GLY A 128 -7.05 -0.84 -29.93
N THR A 129 -8.21 -1.07 -29.31
CA THR A 129 -9.52 -0.93 -29.98
C THR A 129 -10.45 0.07 -29.31
N ALA A 130 -10.08 0.62 -28.15
CA ALA A 130 -10.91 1.44 -27.27
C ALA A 130 -12.26 0.76 -26.89
N ARG A 131 -12.35 -0.58 -26.97
CA ARG A 131 -13.54 -1.31 -26.53
C ARG A 131 -13.56 -1.44 -25.01
N LEU A 132 -14.75 -1.31 -24.43
CA LEU A 132 -14.98 -1.57 -23.04
C LEU A 132 -14.73 -3.06 -22.72
N LEU A 133 -13.89 -3.32 -21.72
CA LEU A 133 -13.60 -4.66 -21.19
C LEU A 133 -14.46 -4.95 -19.95
N ALA A 134 -14.47 -4.03 -19.01
CA ALA A 134 -15.21 -4.17 -17.75
C ALA A 134 -15.51 -2.81 -17.12
N THR A 135 -16.51 -2.77 -16.24
CA THR A 135 -16.81 -1.62 -15.39
C THR A 135 -16.98 -2.03 -13.94
N GLU A 136 -16.61 -1.15 -13.03
CA GLU A 136 -16.84 -1.33 -11.60
C GLU A 136 -17.38 -0.04 -11.00
N ARG A 137 -18.38 -0.16 -10.15
CA ARG A 137 -18.96 0.94 -9.36
C ARG A 137 -18.73 0.63 -7.90
N THR A 138 -18.01 1.53 -7.21
CA THR A 138 -17.66 1.32 -5.80
C THR A 138 -18.14 2.48 -4.95
N HIS A 139 -18.87 2.14 -3.88
CA HIS A 139 -19.25 3.10 -2.83
C HIS A 139 -18.19 3.04 -1.72
N GLY A 140 -17.77 4.21 -1.26
CA GLY A 140 -16.82 4.29 -0.15
C GLY A 140 -15.54 3.49 -0.37
N ARG A 141 -15.33 2.42 0.42
CA ARG A 141 -14.13 1.57 0.37
C ARG A 141 -14.23 0.40 -0.62
N GLY A 142 -15.40 0.20 -1.23
CA GLY A 142 -15.68 -0.92 -2.13
C GLY A 142 -16.11 -2.21 -1.41
N ASP A 143 -16.84 -3.06 -2.15
CA ASP A 143 -17.45 -4.29 -1.62
C ASP A 143 -16.79 -5.57 -2.18
N GLY A 144 -15.85 -5.45 -3.10
CA GLY A 144 -15.14 -6.57 -3.70
C GLY A 144 -14.25 -7.30 -2.69
N PHE A 145 -13.86 -8.54 -3.03
CA PHE A 145 -13.03 -9.40 -2.19
C PHE A 145 -11.74 -8.70 -1.72
N MET A 146 -11.00 -8.07 -2.64
CA MET A 146 -9.75 -7.36 -2.30
C MET A 146 -10.00 -6.11 -1.44
N ALA A 147 -11.13 -5.43 -1.65
CA ALA A 147 -11.53 -4.31 -0.80
C ALA A 147 -11.84 -4.77 0.64
N LYS A 148 -12.56 -5.88 0.80
CA LYS A 148 -12.85 -6.47 2.11
C LYS A 148 -11.58 -7.01 2.81
N ALA A 149 -10.69 -7.67 2.07
CA ALA A 149 -9.40 -8.11 2.60
C ALA A 149 -8.58 -6.91 3.11
N HIS A 150 -8.54 -5.82 2.36
CA HIS A 150 -7.85 -4.59 2.76
C HIS A 150 -8.53 -3.92 3.98
N GLN A 151 -9.87 -3.87 4.03
CA GLN A 151 -10.61 -3.35 5.17
C GLN A 151 -10.36 -4.17 6.44
N LEU A 152 -10.29 -5.50 6.31
CA LEU A 152 -9.95 -6.38 7.43
C LEU A 152 -8.55 -6.07 7.95
N HIS A 153 -7.57 -5.91 7.05
CA HIS A 153 -6.20 -5.55 7.41
C HIS A 153 -6.09 -4.14 8.03
N GLU A 154 -6.80 -3.16 7.48
CA GLU A 154 -6.69 -1.76 7.90
C GLU A 154 -7.51 -1.42 9.16
N THR A 155 -8.67 -2.08 9.34
CA THR A 155 -9.64 -1.67 10.36
C THR A 155 -10.38 -2.83 11.04
N LEU A 156 -10.02 -4.09 10.79
CA LEU A 156 -10.78 -5.25 11.28
C LEU A 156 -12.30 -5.14 10.98
N MET A 157 -12.66 -4.41 9.94
CA MET A 157 -14.06 -4.02 9.60
C MET A 157 -14.81 -3.22 10.69
N LEU A 158 -14.08 -2.66 11.65
CA LEU A 158 -14.61 -1.87 12.79
C LEU A 158 -14.30 -0.37 12.65
N ASP A 159 -14.09 0.13 11.44
CA ASP A 159 -13.83 1.53 11.11
C ASP A 159 -12.77 2.21 11.99
N ARG A 160 -13.11 3.30 12.68
CA ARG A 160 -12.16 4.05 13.51
C ARG A 160 -11.68 3.28 14.72
N ALA A 161 -12.55 2.47 15.34
CA ALA A 161 -12.18 1.66 16.51
C ALA A 161 -11.19 0.56 16.08
N GLY A 162 -11.49 -0.12 14.99
CA GLY A 162 -10.61 -1.16 14.44
C GLY A 162 -9.24 -0.60 14.02
N ARG A 163 -9.19 0.57 13.40
CA ARG A 163 -7.91 1.22 13.05
C ARG A 163 -7.04 1.47 14.29
N ARG A 164 -7.63 1.95 15.39
CA ARG A 164 -6.89 2.14 16.65
C ARG A 164 -6.39 0.80 17.20
N LEU A 165 -7.24 -0.24 17.15
CA LEU A 165 -6.85 -1.58 17.59
C LEU A 165 -5.69 -2.14 16.75
N ILE A 166 -5.74 -2.00 15.42
CA ILE A 166 -4.62 -2.38 14.54
C ILE A 166 -3.33 -1.65 14.91
N GLY A 167 -3.40 -0.36 15.20
CA GLY A 167 -2.24 0.41 15.65
C GLY A 167 -1.63 -0.13 16.96
N VAL A 168 -2.48 -0.50 17.93
CA VAL A 168 -2.05 -1.13 19.19
C VAL A 168 -1.44 -2.52 18.93
N LEU A 169 -2.08 -3.35 18.08
CA LEU A 169 -1.54 -4.65 17.68
C LEU A 169 -0.19 -4.49 16.97
N GLY A 170 -0.05 -3.48 16.13
CA GLY A 170 1.22 -3.11 15.51
C GLY A 170 2.31 -2.77 16.52
N ALA A 171 1.97 -2.05 17.60
CA ALA A 171 2.91 -1.75 18.67
C ALA A 171 3.35 -3.02 19.43
N PHE A 172 2.41 -3.92 19.75
CA PHE A 172 2.77 -5.22 20.33
C PHE A 172 3.62 -6.07 19.38
N MET A 173 3.34 -6.03 18.07
CA MET A 173 4.15 -6.73 17.07
C MET A 173 5.57 -6.15 17.00
N LEU A 174 5.72 -4.84 17.04
CA LEU A 174 7.04 -4.18 17.07
C LEU A 174 7.83 -4.64 18.29
N VAL A 175 7.21 -4.59 19.47
CA VAL A 175 7.83 -5.07 20.74
C VAL A 175 8.19 -6.55 20.61
N GLN A 176 7.30 -7.38 20.07
CA GLN A 176 7.51 -8.80 19.88
C GLN A 176 8.71 -9.11 18.97
N ALA A 177 8.85 -8.38 17.85
CA ALA A 177 9.97 -8.52 16.92
C ALA A 177 11.30 -8.12 17.59
N LEU A 178 11.32 -7.02 18.33
CA LEU A 178 12.51 -6.55 19.04
C LEU A 178 12.94 -7.51 20.16
N ILE A 179 11.99 -7.99 20.97
CA ILE A 179 12.27 -8.98 22.01
C ILE A 179 12.77 -10.28 21.38
N GLY A 180 12.12 -10.75 20.28
CA GLY A 180 12.56 -11.92 19.54
C GLY A 180 14.01 -11.81 19.09
N LEU A 181 14.40 -10.66 18.54
CA LEU A 181 15.78 -10.39 18.13
C LEU A 181 16.75 -10.40 19.30
N ILE A 182 16.40 -9.77 20.45
CA ILE A 182 17.19 -9.77 21.68
C ILE A 182 17.39 -11.19 22.23
N LEU A 183 16.32 -11.99 22.24
CA LEU A 183 16.38 -13.38 22.70
C LEU A 183 17.19 -14.28 21.77
N TRP A 184 17.17 -13.96 20.48
CA TRP A 184 17.93 -14.66 19.45
C TRP A 184 19.41 -14.32 19.52
N TRP A 185 19.79 -13.07 19.92
CA TRP A 185 21.16 -12.59 19.87
C TRP A 185 22.12 -13.49 20.64
N PRO A 186 23.24 -13.96 20.04
CA PRO A 186 24.20 -14.82 20.71
C PRO A 186 25.01 -14.00 21.71
N ARG A 187 25.40 -14.63 22.81
CA ARG A 187 26.35 -14.04 23.75
C ARG A 187 27.70 -13.87 23.07
N VAL A 188 28.11 -12.63 22.92
CA VAL A 188 29.40 -11.98 22.64
C VAL A 188 30.49 -12.66 21.76
N SER A 189 30.61 -13.97 21.61
CA SER A 189 31.73 -14.59 20.89
C SER A 189 31.37 -15.32 19.59
N ALA A 190 30.12 -15.29 19.18
CA ALA A 190 29.66 -16.19 18.12
C ALA A 190 28.57 -15.64 17.21
N LEU A 191 28.76 -14.48 16.58
CA LEU A 191 27.89 -14.04 15.48
C LEU A 191 27.73 -15.14 14.42
N TRP A 192 28.81 -15.84 14.09
CA TRP A 192 28.79 -16.99 13.18
C TRP A 192 27.99 -18.18 13.72
N PHE A 193 28.08 -18.51 15.00
CA PHE A 193 27.23 -19.54 15.63
C PHE A 193 25.77 -19.12 15.69
N GLY A 194 25.50 -17.81 15.73
CA GLY A 194 24.17 -17.24 15.66
C GLY A 194 23.43 -17.52 14.36
N LEU A 195 24.16 -17.59 13.26
CA LEU A 195 23.63 -17.85 11.92
C LEU A 195 23.44 -19.34 11.61
N HIS A 196 23.93 -20.23 12.48
CA HIS A 196 23.74 -21.66 12.28
C HIS A 196 22.26 -22.05 12.45
N TRP A 197 21.77 -22.73 11.47
CA TRP A 197 20.40 -23.22 11.38
C TRP A 197 20.02 -24.22 12.50
N ARG A 198 20.97 -25.06 12.98
CA ARG A 198 20.74 -26.07 14.04
C ARG A 198 21.20 -25.56 15.39
N ARG A 199 20.26 -25.02 16.19
CA ARG A 199 20.49 -24.57 17.58
C ARG A 199 19.83 -25.45 18.62
N SER A 200 18.89 -26.30 18.20
CA SER A 200 18.11 -27.21 19.04
C SER A 200 18.05 -28.58 18.37
N GLY A 201 17.82 -29.61 19.13
CA GLY A 201 17.49 -30.93 18.60
C GLY A 201 16.08 -31.01 17.97
N ASP A 202 15.26 -29.98 18.19
CA ASP A 202 13.89 -29.91 17.68
C ASP A 202 13.81 -29.05 16.40
N PRO A 203 13.37 -29.60 15.27
CA PRO A 203 13.30 -28.88 13.99
C PRO A 203 12.39 -27.64 14.01
N LEU A 204 11.24 -27.69 14.72
CA LEU A 204 10.30 -26.56 14.79
C LEU A 204 10.90 -25.37 15.55
N THR A 205 11.64 -25.65 16.62
CA THR A 205 12.39 -24.61 17.35
C THR A 205 13.45 -23.98 16.44
N ASN A 206 14.14 -24.79 15.65
CA ASN A 206 15.13 -24.26 14.69
C ASN A 206 14.50 -23.39 13.61
N LEU A 207 13.36 -23.79 13.04
CA LEU A 207 12.59 -22.99 12.09
C LEU A 207 12.13 -21.68 12.69
N HIS A 208 11.59 -21.71 13.92
CA HIS A 208 11.17 -20.50 14.62
C HIS A 208 12.36 -19.52 14.84
N TYR A 209 13.52 -20.03 15.21
CA TYR A 209 14.74 -19.20 15.38
C TYR A 209 15.24 -18.64 14.05
N LEU A 210 15.28 -19.43 13.00
CA LEU A 210 15.77 -19.03 11.68
C LEU A 210 14.86 -17.94 11.08
N PHE A 211 13.57 -18.25 10.96
CA PHE A 211 12.60 -17.30 10.40
C PHE A 211 12.46 -16.07 11.29
N GLY A 212 12.44 -16.26 12.62
CA GLY A 212 12.38 -15.15 13.57
C GLY A 212 13.52 -14.15 13.39
N PHE A 213 14.74 -14.63 13.21
CA PHE A 213 15.90 -13.76 12.96
C PHE A 213 15.75 -12.96 11.67
N TRP A 214 15.58 -13.65 10.54
CA TRP A 214 15.57 -12.99 9.23
C TRP A 214 14.38 -12.05 9.04
N THR A 215 13.26 -12.32 9.70
CA THR A 215 12.06 -11.50 9.58
C THR A 215 11.94 -10.40 10.64
N SER A 216 12.65 -10.49 11.76
CA SER A 216 12.50 -9.52 12.86
C SER A 216 12.73 -8.07 12.42
N ILE A 217 13.78 -7.79 11.66
CA ILE A 217 14.12 -6.42 11.21
C ILE A 217 13.07 -5.90 10.21
N PRO A 218 12.79 -6.57 9.09
CA PRO A 218 11.77 -6.08 8.16
C PRO A 218 10.36 -6.07 8.78
N LEU A 219 10.05 -7.00 9.68
CA LEU A 219 8.78 -7.02 10.41
C LEU A 219 8.64 -5.83 11.38
N ALA A 220 9.70 -5.50 12.13
CA ALA A 220 9.72 -4.32 12.98
C ALA A 220 9.51 -3.04 12.16
N PHE A 221 10.12 -2.96 10.99
CA PHE A 221 9.93 -1.85 10.08
C PHE A 221 8.49 -1.77 9.53
N LEU A 222 7.91 -2.88 9.08
CA LEU A 222 6.50 -2.92 8.65
C LEU A 222 5.54 -2.59 9.80
N ALA A 223 5.81 -3.07 11.01
CA ALA A 223 5.00 -2.73 12.18
C ALA A 223 5.08 -1.23 12.50
N LEU A 224 6.26 -0.64 12.49
CA LEU A 224 6.46 0.79 12.75
C LEU A 224 5.75 1.67 11.71
N THR A 225 5.89 1.35 10.42
CA THR A 225 5.19 2.07 9.35
C THR A 225 3.68 1.87 9.44
N GLY A 226 3.21 0.67 9.79
CA GLY A 226 1.80 0.36 10.02
C GLY A 226 1.20 1.15 11.19
N ILE A 227 1.93 1.30 12.30
CA ILE A 227 1.53 2.17 13.42
C ILE A 227 1.35 3.61 12.94
N GLY A 228 2.27 4.13 12.13
CA GLY A 228 2.17 5.48 11.56
C GLY A 228 0.94 5.66 10.67
N LEU A 229 0.54 4.62 9.93
CA LEU A 229 -0.67 4.63 9.11
C LEU A 229 -1.96 4.50 9.95
N ALA A 230 -1.91 3.75 11.05
CA ALA A 230 -3.03 3.59 11.98
C ALA A 230 -3.31 4.87 12.79
N PHE A 231 -2.25 5.61 13.14
CA PHE A 231 -2.32 6.88 13.88
C PHE A 231 -1.82 8.06 13.03
N PRO A 232 -2.54 8.45 11.94
CA PRO A 232 -2.04 9.40 10.95
C PRO A 232 -1.79 10.80 11.53
N GLN A 233 -2.52 11.21 12.57
CA GLN A 233 -2.28 12.50 13.21
C GLN A 233 -0.97 12.48 13.99
N VAL A 234 -0.71 11.45 14.78
CA VAL A 234 0.54 11.29 15.54
C VAL A 234 1.74 11.24 14.58
N ALA A 235 1.61 10.46 13.49
CA ALA A 235 2.65 10.40 12.48
C ALA A 235 2.89 11.76 11.80
N LYS A 236 1.82 12.51 11.49
CA LYS A 236 1.91 13.86 10.92
C LYS A 236 2.60 14.82 11.89
N ASP A 237 2.22 14.80 13.15
CA ASP A 237 2.79 15.67 14.17
C ASP A 237 4.29 15.36 14.37
N ALA A 238 4.66 14.08 14.43
CA ALA A 238 6.07 13.66 14.52
C ALA A 238 6.87 14.10 13.27
N ILE A 239 6.31 13.92 12.06
CA ILE A 239 6.96 14.35 10.82
C ILE A 239 7.10 15.87 10.78
N SER A 240 6.11 16.62 11.26
CA SER A 240 6.12 18.08 11.26
C SER A 240 7.24 18.67 12.12
N GLN A 241 7.77 17.93 13.09
CA GLN A 241 8.94 18.34 13.90
C GLN A 241 10.25 18.37 13.09
N VAL A 242 10.33 17.56 12.02
CA VAL A 242 11.57 17.42 11.22
C VAL A 242 11.42 17.95 9.79
N ALA A 243 10.17 18.05 9.28
CA ALA A 243 9.90 18.46 7.92
C ALA A 243 8.52 19.13 7.78
N PRO A 244 8.40 20.26 7.06
CA PRO A 244 7.13 20.94 6.91
C PRO A 244 6.08 20.06 6.20
N VAL A 245 4.90 19.96 6.78
CA VAL A 245 3.73 19.26 6.21
C VAL A 245 2.72 20.31 5.74
N GLN A 246 2.33 20.27 4.47
CA GLN A 246 1.32 21.15 3.92
C GLN A 246 -0.05 20.46 3.87
N PRO A 247 -1.14 21.16 4.17
CA PRO A 247 -2.47 20.61 4.02
C PRO A 247 -2.74 20.28 2.54
N LEU A 248 -3.29 19.08 2.30
CA LEU A 248 -3.75 18.69 0.98
C LEU A 248 -5.02 19.48 0.65
N ARG A 249 -5.02 20.19 -0.48
CA ARG A 249 -6.24 20.83 -0.98
C ARG A 249 -7.19 19.72 -1.47
N PRO A 250 -8.49 19.82 -1.17
CA PRO A 250 -9.46 18.90 -1.73
C PRO A 250 -9.43 18.95 -3.26
N PRO A 251 -9.68 17.83 -3.96
CA PRO A 251 -9.76 17.83 -5.40
C PRO A 251 -10.93 18.71 -5.87
N GLY A 252 -10.70 19.55 -6.88
CA GLY A 252 -11.72 20.33 -7.54
C GLY A 252 -12.76 19.46 -8.25
N ARG A 253 -13.83 20.08 -8.72
CA ARG A 253 -14.81 19.43 -9.61
C ARG A 253 -14.27 19.42 -11.02
N THR A 254 -14.40 18.31 -11.73
CA THR A 254 -14.08 18.26 -13.16
C THR A 254 -14.99 19.20 -13.93
N LEU A 255 -14.45 19.95 -14.88
CA LEU A 255 -15.22 20.87 -15.72
C LEU A 255 -16.15 20.04 -16.64
N PHE A 256 -17.39 20.49 -16.75
CA PHE A 256 -18.36 19.87 -17.67
C PHE A 256 -18.10 20.22 -19.14
N ALA A 257 -17.54 21.41 -19.39
CA ALA A 257 -17.16 21.88 -20.72
C ALA A 257 -15.72 22.37 -20.68
N SER A 258 -14.88 21.75 -21.46
CA SER A 258 -13.50 22.10 -21.71
C SER A 258 -13.36 22.74 -23.09
N ARG A 259 -12.49 23.72 -23.26
CA ARG A 259 -12.24 24.35 -24.58
C ARG A 259 -11.40 23.46 -25.47
N LEU A 260 -10.41 22.78 -24.87
CA LEU A 260 -9.59 21.81 -25.56
C LEU A 260 -10.19 20.41 -25.36
N ASN A 261 -10.17 19.58 -26.39
CA ASN A 261 -10.39 18.15 -26.21
C ASN A 261 -9.07 17.48 -25.77
N ALA A 262 -9.18 16.23 -25.28
CA ALA A 262 -8.03 15.49 -24.76
C ALA A 262 -6.89 15.31 -25.78
N ASP A 263 -7.24 15.10 -27.05
CA ASP A 263 -6.25 14.87 -28.12
C ASP A 263 -5.51 16.18 -28.47
N GLN A 264 -6.22 17.30 -28.51
CA GLN A 264 -5.60 18.63 -28.68
C GLN A 264 -4.66 18.96 -27.54
N ALA A 265 -5.12 18.76 -26.30
CA ALA A 265 -4.30 19.00 -25.12
C ALA A 265 -3.08 18.06 -25.06
N ALA A 266 -3.24 16.80 -25.42
CA ALA A 266 -2.15 15.84 -25.53
C ALA A 266 -1.13 16.23 -26.61
N THR A 267 -1.60 16.66 -27.76
CA THR A 267 -0.71 17.15 -28.85
C THR A 267 0.13 18.33 -28.37
N LEU A 268 -0.47 19.30 -27.67
CA LEU A 268 0.26 20.41 -27.09
C LEU A 268 1.26 19.96 -26.03
N ALA A 269 0.87 19.03 -25.15
CA ALA A 269 1.76 18.51 -24.12
C ALA A 269 2.98 17.79 -24.69
N MET A 270 2.85 17.16 -25.86
CA MET A 270 3.93 16.40 -26.49
C MET A 270 4.86 17.23 -27.38
N VAL A 271 4.61 18.52 -27.53
CA VAL A 271 5.50 19.41 -28.28
C VAL A 271 6.87 19.48 -27.57
N GLY A 272 7.89 19.01 -28.26
CA GLY A 272 9.27 18.96 -27.72
C GLY A 272 9.64 17.66 -26.97
N GLU A 273 8.68 16.80 -26.67
CA GLU A 273 8.86 15.55 -25.92
C GLU A 273 9.16 14.35 -26.85
N GLN A 274 10.26 14.41 -27.63
CA GLN A 274 10.59 13.35 -28.61
C GLN A 274 10.90 12.01 -27.92
N GLY A 275 10.29 10.93 -28.42
CA GLY A 275 10.51 9.58 -27.87
C GLY A 275 9.83 9.33 -26.51
N ALA A 276 9.07 10.28 -26.03
CA ALA A 276 8.29 10.14 -24.82
C ALA A 276 6.84 9.70 -25.12
N ARG A 277 6.13 9.23 -24.11
CA ARG A 277 4.72 8.83 -24.18
C ARG A 277 3.93 9.28 -22.97
N ILE A 278 2.67 9.57 -23.16
CA ILE A 278 1.74 9.87 -22.08
C ILE A 278 1.34 8.54 -21.40
N VAL A 279 1.46 8.48 -20.07
CA VAL A 279 1.03 7.33 -19.25
C VAL A 279 -0.15 7.66 -18.34
N SER A 280 -0.47 8.94 -18.16
CA SER A 280 -1.63 9.39 -17.39
C SER A 280 -2.14 10.73 -17.93
N LEU A 281 -3.46 10.89 -17.87
CA LEU A 281 -4.16 12.11 -18.21
C LEU A 281 -5.19 12.39 -17.11
N GLU A 282 -5.19 13.60 -16.53
CA GLU A 282 -6.23 14.10 -15.65
C GLU A 282 -7.01 15.22 -16.34
N GLU A 283 -8.35 15.18 -16.24
CA GLU A 283 -9.20 16.24 -16.79
C GLU A 283 -9.09 17.54 -15.99
N PRO A 284 -9.31 18.72 -16.64
CA PRO A 284 -9.30 19.99 -15.94
C PRO A 284 -10.44 20.09 -14.94
N THR A 285 -10.19 20.85 -13.86
CA THR A 285 -11.15 21.08 -12.78
C THR A 285 -11.39 22.55 -12.57
N ASP A 286 -12.48 22.91 -11.87
CA ASP A 286 -12.82 24.28 -11.48
C ASP A 286 -11.71 24.97 -10.67
N SER A 287 -10.99 24.21 -9.86
CA SER A 287 -9.86 24.71 -9.06
C SER A 287 -8.51 24.69 -9.79
N SER A 288 -8.43 24.02 -10.94
CA SER A 288 -7.23 23.90 -11.77
C SER A 288 -7.65 23.68 -13.23
N PRO A 289 -7.92 24.76 -14.00
CA PRO A 289 -8.39 24.65 -15.38
C PRO A 289 -7.24 24.28 -16.32
N SER A 290 -6.63 23.13 -16.06
CA SER A 290 -5.53 22.60 -16.86
C SER A 290 -5.63 21.10 -16.94
N TRP A 291 -5.48 20.57 -18.14
CA TRP A 291 -5.20 19.18 -18.40
C TRP A 291 -3.86 18.83 -17.79
N LYS A 292 -3.75 17.69 -17.13
CA LYS A 292 -2.47 17.24 -16.57
C LYS A 292 -2.09 15.92 -17.19
N PHE A 293 -0.87 15.85 -17.67
CA PHE A 293 -0.28 14.71 -18.31
C PHE A 293 0.93 14.24 -17.52
N GLU A 294 1.07 12.94 -17.37
CA GLU A 294 2.34 12.33 -16.95
C GLU A 294 2.99 11.70 -18.18
N VAL A 295 4.22 12.15 -18.45
CA VAL A 295 4.98 11.79 -19.64
C VAL A 295 6.23 11.04 -19.21
N VAL A 296 6.49 9.89 -19.84
CA VAL A 296 7.66 9.04 -19.57
C VAL A 296 8.39 8.70 -20.85
N GLY A 297 9.70 8.57 -20.78
CA GLY A 297 10.57 8.32 -21.93
C GLY A 297 11.36 9.58 -22.32
N GLY A 298 11.79 9.70 -23.56
CA GLY A 298 12.55 10.87 -24.05
C GLY A 298 13.94 11.05 -23.42
N GLY A 299 14.44 10.05 -22.69
CA GLY A 299 15.77 10.13 -22.04
C GLY A 299 15.81 10.90 -20.73
N HIS A 300 14.69 11.37 -20.22
CA HIS A 300 14.57 12.10 -18.95
C HIS A 300 13.66 11.38 -17.93
N PRO A 301 13.76 11.72 -16.63
CA PRO A 301 12.82 11.23 -15.63
C PRO A 301 11.37 11.58 -15.97
N PRO A 302 10.36 10.86 -15.43
CA PRO A 302 8.94 11.18 -15.62
C PRO A 302 8.65 12.66 -15.35
N VAL A 303 7.98 13.32 -16.28
CA VAL A 303 7.63 14.76 -16.19
C VAL A 303 6.12 14.88 -16.15
N ARG A 304 5.62 15.78 -15.30
CA ARG A 304 4.22 16.20 -15.32
C ARG A 304 4.07 17.51 -16.07
N LEU A 305 3.21 17.51 -17.09
CA LEU A 305 2.91 18.68 -17.90
C LEU A 305 1.46 19.11 -17.66
N GLY A 306 1.26 20.41 -17.54
CA GLY A 306 -0.07 21.02 -17.47
C GLY A 306 -0.32 21.84 -18.72
N VAL A 307 -1.41 21.56 -19.40
CA VAL A 307 -1.90 22.35 -20.54
C VAL A 307 -3.09 23.16 -20.06
N ASN A 308 -2.97 24.46 -20.05
CA ASN A 308 -4.08 25.34 -19.66
C ASN A 308 -5.21 25.23 -20.69
N ASP A 309 -6.42 24.99 -20.20
CA ASP A 309 -7.59 24.73 -21.06
C ASP A 309 -8.03 25.96 -21.87
N ASP A 310 -7.81 27.17 -21.33
CA ASP A 310 -8.22 28.41 -21.99
C ASP A 310 -7.21 28.92 -23.02
N THR A 311 -5.91 28.80 -22.68
CA THR A 311 -4.83 29.43 -23.47
C THR A 311 -4.00 28.45 -24.27
N GLY A 312 -4.11 27.14 -24.02
CA GLY A 312 -3.22 26.12 -24.59
C GLY A 312 -1.78 26.17 -24.06
N ALA A 313 -1.48 27.06 -23.12
CA ALA A 313 -0.12 27.22 -22.58
C ALA A 313 0.34 25.97 -21.83
N VAL A 314 1.46 25.39 -22.27
CA VAL A 314 2.10 24.23 -21.63
C VAL A 314 3.07 24.70 -20.56
N ARG A 315 2.96 24.08 -19.40
CA ARG A 315 3.89 24.29 -18.29
C ARG A 315 4.30 22.95 -17.71
N ALA A 316 5.59 22.77 -17.47
CA ALA A 316 6.00 21.70 -16.59
C ALA A 316 5.34 21.95 -15.22
N ILE A 317 4.40 21.10 -14.87
CA ILE A 317 3.95 21.04 -13.49
C ILE A 317 5.08 20.31 -12.80
N GLY A 318 6.11 21.06 -12.38
CA GLY A 318 7.07 20.49 -11.47
C GLY A 318 6.26 19.76 -10.41
N GLU A 319 6.69 18.60 -9.93
CA GLU A 319 6.05 18.05 -8.73
C GLU A 319 5.82 19.25 -7.85
N LYS A 320 4.54 19.61 -7.62
CA LYS A 320 4.22 20.63 -6.62
C LYS A 320 5.12 20.21 -5.49
N ARG A 321 6.17 20.99 -5.17
CA ARG A 321 7.16 20.56 -4.19
C ARG A 321 6.35 20.12 -3.01
N SER A 322 5.99 18.83 -3.07
CA SER A 322 5.26 18.22 -1.98
C SER A 322 6.14 18.50 -0.82
N SER A 323 5.65 19.23 0.18
CA SER A 323 6.51 19.57 1.30
C SER A 323 7.27 18.32 1.71
N PRO A 324 8.52 18.43 2.13
CA PRO A 324 9.30 17.25 2.52
C PRO A 324 8.54 16.29 3.45
N GLY A 325 7.71 16.85 4.35
CA GLY A 325 6.84 16.07 5.21
C GLY A 325 5.76 15.28 4.46
N ASN A 326 5.18 15.84 3.39
CA ASN A 326 4.20 15.12 2.56
C ASN A 326 4.88 14.02 1.71
N VAL A 327 6.11 14.24 1.27
CA VAL A 327 6.93 13.19 0.61
C VAL A 327 7.18 12.05 1.58
N MET A 328 7.61 12.36 2.81
CA MET A 328 7.87 11.38 3.86
C MET A 328 6.63 10.54 4.19
N GLN A 329 5.45 11.16 4.33
CA GLN A 329 4.19 10.43 4.55
C GLN A 329 3.88 9.46 3.40
N ARG A 330 4.03 9.91 2.15
CA ARG A 330 3.83 9.03 0.98
C ARG A 330 4.84 7.90 0.92
N THR A 331 6.10 8.17 1.24
CA THR A 331 7.15 7.16 1.29
C THR A 331 6.87 6.11 2.36
N ILE A 332 6.46 6.50 3.57
CA ILE A 332 6.04 5.58 4.62
C ILE A 332 4.92 4.66 4.13
N LYS A 333 3.90 5.22 3.46
CA LYS A 333 2.82 4.42 2.90
C LYS A 333 3.33 3.44 1.84
N ARG A 334 4.14 3.90 0.88
CA ARG A 334 4.72 3.05 -0.18
C ARG A 334 5.59 1.93 0.39
N LEU A 335 6.40 2.24 1.38
CA LEU A 335 7.25 1.26 2.05
C LEU A 335 6.42 0.19 2.78
N HIS A 336 5.30 0.59 3.40
CA HIS A 336 4.41 -0.36 4.07
C HIS A 336 3.64 -1.24 3.08
N SER A 337 3.10 -0.66 2.00
CA SER A 337 2.30 -1.39 1.01
C SER A 337 3.12 -2.15 -0.05
N GLY A 338 4.43 -1.88 -0.15
CA GLY A 338 5.26 -2.40 -1.25
C GLY A 338 5.01 -1.71 -2.60
N ASP A 339 4.29 -0.56 -2.60
CA ASP A 339 3.92 0.17 -3.81
C ASP A 339 5.02 1.13 -4.24
N GLY A 340 5.82 0.72 -5.20
CA GLY A 340 6.86 1.55 -5.81
C GLY A 340 7.22 1.03 -7.20
N GLU A 341 7.98 1.80 -7.96
CA GLU A 341 8.41 1.46 -9.31
C GLU A 341 9.94 1.33 -9.38
N GLY A 342 10.42 0.33 -10.14
CA GLY A 342 11.83 0.04 -10.36
C GLY A 342 12.37 -1.15 -9.55
N ARG A 343 13.54 -1.67 -9.96
CA ARG A 343 14.12 -2.93 -9.44
C ARG A 343 14.22 -2.99 -7.91
N GLY A 344 14.55 -1.88 -7.26
CA GLY A 344 14.65 -1.83 -5.79
C GLY A 344 13.30 -2.00 -5.12
N TRP A 345 12.23 -1.47 -5.73
CA TRP A 345 10.87 -1.62 -5.25
C TRP A 345 10.32 -3.02 -5.46
N ASP A 346 10.68 -3.70 -6.56
CA ASP A 346 10.28 -5.09 -6.81
C ASP A 346 10.88 -6.00 -5.74
N LEU A 347 12.16 -5.83 -5.41
CA LEU A 347 12.80 -6.56 -4.31
C LEU A 347 12.12 -6.26 -2.97
N TRP A 348 11.87 -4.98 -2.66
CA TRP A 348 11.20 -4.59 -1.43
C TRP A 348 9.78 -5.16 -1.33
N ARG A 349 9.03 -5.16 -2.43
CA ARG A 349 7.68 -5.77 -2.49
C ARG A 349 7.72 -7.24 -2.09
N TRP A 350 8.66 -8.01 -2.65
CA TRP A 350 8.82 -9.42 -2.27
C TRP A 350 9.23 -9.60 -0.80
N ILE A 351 10.14 -8.76 -0.29
CA ILE A 351 10.49 -8.76 1.13
C ILE A 351 9.25 -8.47 1.99
N ALA A 352 8.45 -7.47 1.63
CA ALA A 352 7.24 -7.11 2.36
C ALA A 352 6.19 -8.24 2.33
N ILE A 353 5.96 -8.87 1.17
CA ILE A 353 5.04 -10.02 1.03
C ILE A 353 5.49 -11.18 1.91
N VAL A 354 6.74 -11.61 1.77
CA VAL A 354 7.30 -12.73 2.56
C VAL A 354 7.23 -12.39 4.05
N THR A 355 7.70 -11.21 4.45
CA THR A 355 7.66 -10.74 5.84
C THR A 355 6.23 -10.66 6.38
N GLY A 356 5.27 -10.26 5.56
CA GLY A 356 3.86 -10.19 5.93
C GLY A 356 3.26 -11.57 6.27
N PHE A 357 3.69 -12.65 5.59
CA PHE A 357 3.26 -14.02 5.89
C PHE A 357 3.97 -14.64 7.10
N MET A 358 5.18 -14.19 7.42
CA MET A 358 6.00 -14.80 8.47
C MET A 358 5.35 -14.79 9.86
N PRO A 359 4.62 -13.76 10.30
CA PRO A 359 3.94 -13.77 11.60
C PRO A 359 3.00 -14.97 11.78
N LEU A 360 2.34 -15.42 10.71
CA LEU A 360 1.52 -16.62 10.74
C LEU A 360 2.36 -17.88 11.05
N LEU A 361 3.46 -18.07 10.33
CA LEU A 361 4.36 -19.22 10.55
C LEU A 361 5.04 -19.17 11.90
N LEU A 362 5.49 -17.98 12.32
CA LEU A 362 6.13 -17.76 13.62
C LEU A 362 5.16 -17.99 14.78
N ALA A 363 3.91 -17.59 14.64
CA ALA A 363 2.88 -17.82 15.64
C ALA A 363 2.55 -19.32 15.74
N LEU A 364 2.36 -20.02 14.63
CA LEU A 364 2.13 -21.48 14.61
C LEU A 364 3.29 -22.26 15.24
N THR A 365 4.52 -21.99 14.79
CA THR A 365 5.71 -22.66 15.34
C THR A 365 5.93 -22.30 16.80
N GLY A 366 5.66 -21.05 17.20
CA GLY A 366 5.77 -20.58 18.58
C GLY A 366 4.79 -21.29 19.52
N VAL A 367 3.53 -21.43 19.12
CA VAL A 367 2.49 -22.15 19.89
C VAL A 367 2.86 -23.60 20.05
N VAL A 368 3.26 -24.29 18.96
CA VAL A 368 3.67 -25.70 19.04
C VAL A 368 4.88 -25.89 19.96
N VAL A 369 5.91 -25.04 19.83
CA VAL A 369 7.09 -25.08 20.70
C VAL A 369 6.70 -24.84 22.17
N PHE A 370 5.78 -23.92 22.43
CA PHE A 370 5.26 -23.67 23.77
C PHE A 370 4.54 -24.91 24.35
N CYS A 371 3.59 -25.49 23.60
CA CYS A 371 2.84 -26.66 24.05
C CYS A 371 3.73 -27.89 24.30
N VAL A 372 4.66 -28.19 23.39
CA VAL A 372 5.59 -29.30 23.53
C VAL A 372 6.47 -29.15 24.77
N ARG A 373 6.91 -27.94 25.11
CA ARG A 373 7.69 -27.68 26.31
C ARG A 373 6.88 -27.88 27.60
N GLN A 374 5.61 -27.44 27.60
CA GLN A 374 4.74 -27.66 28.76
C GLN A 374 4.52 -29.14 29.06
N VAL A 375 4.26 -29.94 28.00
CA VAL A 375 4.08 -31.40 28.15
C VAL A 375 5.35 -32.10 28.67
N ARG A 376 6.54 -31.64 28.31
CA ARG A 376 7.82 -32.22 28.78
C ARG A 376 8.21 -31.82 30.22
N THR A 377 7.56 -30.80 30.75
CA THR A 377 7.84 -30.26 32.12
C THR A 377 6.74 -30.65 33.13
N ALA A 378 5.61 -31.20 32.67
CA ALA A 378 4.57 -31.83 33.47
C ALA A 378 4.85 -33.29 33.65
#